data_374b165ea2fb868e18e6d5af50151436
#
_entry.id   374b165ea2fb868e18e6d5af50151436
#
_cell.length_a   1.000
_cell.length_b   1.000
_cell.length_c   1.000
_cell.angle_alpha   90.00
_cell.angle_beta   90.00
_cell.angle_gamma   90.00
#
_symmetry.space_group_name_H-M   'P 1'
#
loop_
_entity.id
_entity.type
_entity.pdbx_description
1 polymer ?
#
loop_
_entity_poly.entity_id
_entity_poly.type
_entity_poly.pdbx_seq_one_letter_code
_entity_poly.pdbx_strand_id
1 'polypeptide(L)'
;MKGLCFLSAVPMRAEQSDRSEMVNQLLQGDTFEILEQQEKWSRIRCDYDGYEGWIDNKQWRVLGDEGQVTSDNRQQKPQETATASLLRAAGAPPTATADSPAEVAEHLYLGAPYLWGGRTVMGIDCSGLTQVCFKACDLRLLRNASQQATQGIAVASLDEAQRDDLCFFHNDQGRIIHVGIYLGDSRIIHASGMVRIDRLDTTGIYNEERHCYTHHLALLRRMPRKS
;
A
#
# COMPACT_ATOMS: atom_id res chain seq x y z
N MET A 1 -8.80 -7.90 21.82
CA MET A 1 -10.09 -7.46 21.19
C MET A 1 -9.81 -7.14 19.75
N LYS A 2 -10.73 -7.53 18.82
CA LYS A 2 -10.57 -7.25 17.39
C LYS A 2 -11.41 -6.04 16.99
N GLY A 3 -10.84 -5.20 16.12
CA GLY A 3 -11.49 -4.05 15.53
C GLY A 3 -11.61 -4.15 14.01
N LEU A 4 -12.54 -3.36 13.46
CA LEU A 4 -12.83 -3.25 12.03
C LEU A 4 -12.85 -1.79 11.61
N CYS A 5 -12.14 -1.46 10.54
CA CYS A 5 -12.26 -0.18 9.86
C CYS A 5 -13.55 -0.17 9.01
N PHE A 6 -14.52 0.67 9.37
CA PHE A 6 -15.80 0.80 8.65
C PHE A 6 -15.85 2.02 7.73
N LEU A 7 -14.89 2.94 7.85
CA LEU A 7 -14.76 4.12 7.01
C LEU A 7 -13.89 3.81 5.78
N SER A 8 -14.04 4.60 4.72
CA SER A 8 -13.30 4.42 3.46
C SER A 8 -11.79 4.41 3.66
N ALA A 9 -11.29 5.33 4.50
CA ALA A 9 -9.90 5.39 4.93
C ALA A 9 -9.80 6.04 6.32
N VAL A 10 -8.90 5.51 7.16
CA VAL A 10 -8.63 6.02 8.51
C VAL A 10 -7.12 6.25 8.65
N PRO A 11 -6.68 7.47 9.00
CA PRO A 11 -5.27 7.74 9.23
C PRO A 11 -4.77 7.00 10.48
N MET A 12 -3.68 6.28 10.34
CA MET A 12 -2.94 5.71 11.44
C MET A 12 -1.75 6.60 11.77
N ARG A 13 -1.62 6.99 13.03
CA ARG A 13 -0.64 7.95 13.53
C ARG A 13 0.52 7.27 14.26
N ALA A 14 1.68 7.90 14.24
CA ALA A 14 2.83 7.46 15.03
C ALA A 14 2.57 7.59 16.54
N GLU A 15 1.84 8.64 16.94
CA GLU A 15 1.47 8.94 18.32
C GLU A 15 -0.04 9.25 18.42
N GLN A 16 -0.57 9.25 19.64
CA GLN A 16 -1.95 9.52 19.96
C GLN A 16 -2.35 11.01 19.78
N SER A 17 -2.19 11.53 18.57
CA SER A 17 -2.45 12.92 18.23
C SER A 17 -2.78 13.10 16.76
N ASP A 18 -3.79 13.94 16.44
CA ASP A 18 -4.12 14.35 15.06
C ASP A 18 -2.98 15.11 14.37
N ARG A 19 -2.06 15.70 15.14
CA ARG A 19 -0.89 16.43 14.63
C ARG A 19 0.34 15.54 14.44
N SER A 20 0.28 14.30 14.90
CA SER A 20 1.36 13.33 14.72
C SER A 20 1.46 12.89 13.27
N GLU A 21 2.64 12.42 12.88
CA GLU A 21 2.89 11.85 11.56
C GLU A 21 1.86 10.77 11.21
N MET A 22 1.30 10.83 10.01
CA MET A 22 0.54 9.73 9.46
C MET A 22 1.51 8.68 8.92
N VAL A 23 1.57 7.53 9.56
CA VAL A 23 2.50 6.44 9.20
C VAL A 23 1.87 5.39 8.31
N ASN A 24 0.53 5.30 8.32
CA ASN A 24 -0.24 4.35 7.52
C ASN A 24 -1.70 4.82 7.39
N GLN A 25 -2.49 4.12 6.59
CA GLN A 25 -3.95 4.20 6.56
C GLN A 25 -4.56 2.81 6.71
N LEU A 26 -5.65 2.70 7.48
CA LEU A 26 -6.57 1.59 7.36
C LEU A 26 -7.54 1.90 6.23
N LEU A 27 -7.90 0.88 5.47
CA LEU A 27 -8.95 0.95 4.46
C LEU A 27 -10.20 0.21 4.96
N GLN A 28 -11.35 0.53 4.39
CA GLN A 28 -12.60 -0.13 4.73
C GLN A 28 -12.49 -1.65 4.62
N GLY A 29 -12.86 -2.34 5.68
CA GLY A 29 -12.75 -3.80 5.79
C GLY A 29 -11.42 -4.28 6.38
N ASP A 30 -10.42 -3.42 6.57
CA ASP A 30 -9.20 -3.81 7.29
C ASP A 30 -9.54 -4.12 8.74
N THR A 31 -9.04 -5.27 9.23
CA THR A 31 -9.19 -5.73 10.61
C THR A 31 -7.86 -5.61 11.37
N PHE A 32 -7.96 -5.52 12.68
CA PHE A 32 -6.79 -5.31 13.54
C PHE A 32 -7.05 -5.78 14.98
N GLU A 33 -5.97 -6.03 15.69
CA GLU A 33 -5.96 -6.26 17.11
C GLU A 33 -5.79 -4.94 17.86
N ILE A 34 -6.56 -4.74 18.94
CA ILE A 34 -6.39 -3.60 19.85
C ILE A 34 -5.38 -4.00 20.91
N LEU A 35 -4.24 -3.33 20.91
CA LEU A 35 -3.13 -3.56 21.86
C LEU A 35 -3.32 -2.73 23.13
N GLU A 36 -3.77 -1.48 22.97
CA GLU A 36 -4.01 -0.53 24.04
C GLU A 36 -5.20 0.35 23.68
N GLN A 37 -6.04 0.69 24.62
CA GLN A 37 -7.16 1.61 24.43
C GLN A 37 -7.17 2.67 25.51
N GLN A 38 -7.20 3.92 25.09
CA GLN A 38 -7.33 5.11 25.92
C GLN A 38 -8.64 5.83 25.61
N GLU A 39 -8.93 6.96 26.27
CA GLU A 39 -10.19 7.69 26.12
C GLU A 39 -10.51 8.07 24.66
N LYS A 40 -9.51 8.54 23.88
CA LYS A 40 -9.68 9.01 22.49
C LYS A 40 -8.98 8.18 21.46
N TRP A 41 -7.96 7.43 21.84
CA TRP A 41 -7.04 6.76 20.92
C TRP A 41 -6.89 5.29 21.26
N SER A 42 -6.74 4.45 20.23
CA SER A 42 -6.34 3.07 20.36
C SER A 42 -5.04 2.80 19.61
N ARG A 43 -4.09 2.12 20.28
CA ARG A 43 -2.94 1.51 19.63
C ARG A 43 -3.38 0.17 19.07
N ILE A 44 -3.13 -0.04 17.81
CA ILE A 44 -3.59 -1.23 17.09
C ILE A 44 -2.44 -1.92 16.36
N ARG A 45 -2.66 -3.20 16.04
CA ARG A 45 -1.83 -3.99 15.13
C ARG A 45 -2.69 -4.50 13.99
N CYS A 46 -2.37 -4.11 12.75
CA CYS A 46 -3.07 -4.55 11.55
C CYS A 46 -2.94 -6.07 11.37
N ASP A 47 -4.06 -6.77 11.09
CA ASP A 47 -4.03 -8.23 10.84
C ASP A 47 -3.32 -8.56 9.52
N TYR A 48 -3.38 -7.65 8.53
CA TYR A 48 -2.80 -7.87 7.23
C TYR A 48 -1.27 -7.95 7.25
N ASP A 49 -0.59 -7.01 7.88
CA ASP A 49 0.87 -6.85 7.80
C ASP A 49 1.58 -6.74 9.15
N GLY A 50 0.81 -6.74 10.25
CA GLY A 50 1.34 -6.58 11.59
C GLY A 50 1.80 -5.14 11.92
N TYR A 51 1.49 -4.16 11.05
CA TYR A 51 1.88 -2.77 11.27
C TYR A 51 1.17 -2.19 12.49
N GLU A 52 1.90 -1.46 13.34
CA GLU A 52 1.36 -0.87 14.56
C GLU A 52 1.27 0.65 14.46
N GLY A 53 0.27 1.24 15.10
CA GLY A 53 0.10 2.68 15.21
C GLY A 53 -1.18 3.04 15.96
N TRP A 54 -1.47 4.34 16.02
CA TRP A 54 -2.59 4.89 16.77
C TRP A 54 -3.72 5.33 15.84
N ILE A 55 -4.96 5.03 16.22
CA ILE A 55 -6.18 5.46 15.52
C ILE A 55 -7.17 6.10 16.49
N ASP A 56 -8.00 7.04 16.03
CA ASP A 56 -9.07 7.65 16.82
C ASP A 56 -10.20 6.64 17.06
N ASN A 57 -10.66 6.54 18.32
CA ASN A 57 -11.70 5.60 18.74
C ASN A 57 -13.05 5.80 18.03
N LYS A 58 -13.30 6.96 17.43
CA LYS A 58 -14.53 7.24 16.66
C LYS A 58 -14.50 6.63 15.26
N GLN A 59 -13.34 6.15 14.78
CA GLN A 59 -13.12 5.76 13.39
C GLN A 59 -13.10 4.24 13.18
N TRP A 60 -13.42 3.46 14.21
CA TRP A 60 -13.45 2.00 14.12
C TRP A 60 -14.59 1.41 14.97
N ARG A 61 -14.89 0.13 14.76
CA ARG A 61 -15.90 -0.62 15.52
C ARG A 61 -15.33 -1.95 16.01
N VAL A 62 -15.90 -2.47 17.08
CA VAL A 62 -15.58 -3.83 17.57
C VAL A 62 -16.06 -4.84 16.54
N LEU A 63 -15.21 -5.79 16.19
CA LEU A 63 -15.59 -6.95 15.40
C LEU A 63 -16.22 -7.99 16.35
N GLY A 64 -17.52 -8.32 16.16
CA GLY A 64 -18.23 -9.30 16.96
C GLY A 64 -17.71 -10.72 16.74
N ASP A 65 -17.96 -11.64 17.71
CA ASP A 65 -17.49 -13.03 17.69
C ASP A 65 -18.01 -13.85 16.48
N GLU A 66 -19.05 -13.40 15.81
CA GLU A 66 -19.62 -14.05 14.61
C GLU A 66 -19.22 -13.35 13.29
N GLY A 67 -18.23 -12.45 13.31
CA GLY A 67 -17.85 -11.68 12.13
C GLY A 67 -18.91 -10.63 11.70
N GLN A 68 -19.96 -10.46 12.50
CA GLN A 68 -20.99 -9.46 12.29
C GLN A 68 -20.68 -8.19 13.06
N VAL A 69 -20.84 -7.05 12.39
CA VAL A 69 -20.74 -5.74 13.02
C VAL A 69 -21.87 -5.60 14.03
N THR A 70 -21.57 -5.53 15.33
CA THR A 70 -22.57 -5.21 16.36
C THR A 70 -23.03 -3.77 16.10
N SER A 71 -24.22 -3.65 15.55
CA SER A 71 -24.82 -2.37 15.19
C SER A 71 -25.63 -1.83 16.36
N ASP A 72 -25.16 -0.76 16.94
CA ASP A 72 -26.03 0.20 17.66
C ASP A 72 -26.29 1.45 16.79
N ASN A 73 -26.37 1.27 15.47
CA ASN A 73 -26.91 2.29 14.55
C ASN A 73 -27.41 1.64 13.26
N ARG A 74 -28.74 1.56 13.16
CA ARG A 74 -29.51 1.07 12.01
C ARG A 74 -29.45 2.08 10.85
N GLN A 75 -28.37 2.24 10.09
CA GLN A 75 -28.46 2.99 8.81
C GLN A 75 -27.34 2.77 7.80
N GLN A 76 -26.54 1.73 7.85
CA GLN A 76 -25.67 1.44 6.70
C GLN A 76 -25.66 -0.05 6.38
N LYS A 77 -26.16 -0.40 5.18
CA LYS A 77 -25.97 -1.71 4.55
C LYS A 77 -24.46 -2.05 4.50
N PRO A 78 -24.06 -3.34 4.53
CA PRO A 78 -22.67 -3.73 4.30
C PRO A 78 -22.24 -3.12 2.95
N GLN A 79 -21.42 -2.08 3.02
CA GLN A 79 -20.81 -1.53 1.81
C GLN A 79 -19.66 -2.45 1.43
N GLU A 80 -19.64 -2.82 0.16
CA GLU A 80 -18.55 -3.55 -0.47
C GLU A 80 -17.19 -2.98 -0.08
N THR A 81 -16.17 -3.84 -0.01
CA THR A 81 -14.81 -3.43 0.36
C THR A 81 -14.37 -2.20 -0.45
N ALA A 82 -13.66 -1.27 0.18
CA ALA A 82 -13.20 -0.04 -0.49
C ALA A 82 -12.39 -0.33 -1.76
N THR A 83 -11.68 -1.44 -1.80
CA THR A 83 -10.98 -1.93 -2.99
C THR A 83 -11.97 -2.29 -4.10
N ALA A 84 -13.06 -3.01 -3.79
CA ALA A 84 -14.11 -3.33 -4.76
C ALA A 84 -14.89 -2.09 -5.20
N SER A 85 -15.11 -1.11 -4.32
CA SER A 85 -15.76 0.16 -4.64
C SER A 85 -14.87 1.07 -5.49
N LEU A 86 -13.56 1.12 -5.21
CA LEU A 86 -12.59 1.87 -6.03
C LEU A 86 -12.36 1.21 -7.38
N LEU A 87 -12.29 -0.13 -7.44
CA LEU A 87 -12.24 -0.90 -8.68
C LEU A 87 -13.50 -0.66 -9.53
N ARG A 88 -14.67 -0.56 -8.91
CA ARG A 88 -15.93 -0.21 -9.61
C ARG A 88 -15.98 1.24 -10.07
N ALA A 89 -15.54 2.19 -9.26
CA ALA A 89 -15.47 3.61 -9.64
C ALA A 89 -14.51 3.84 -10.82
N ALA A 90 -13.50 2.98 -10.97
CA ALA A 90 -12.57 2.97 -12.10
C ALA A 90 -13.06 2.10 -13.30
N GLY A 91 -14.28 1.54 -13.24
CA GLY A 91 -14.85 0.73 -14.33
C GLY A 91 -14.32 -0.70 -14.42
N ALA A 92 -13.65 -1.21 -13.39
CA ALA A 92 -13.18 -2.59 -13.34
C ALA A 92 -14.32 -3.57 -12.99
N PRO A 93 -14.36 -4.80 -13.53
CA PRO A 93 -15.40 -5.77 -13.24
C PRO A 93 -15.34 -6.24 -11.76
N PRO A 94 -16.50 -6.53 -11.14
CA PRO A 94 -16.64 -6.70 -9.68
C PRO A 94 -16.04 -7.98 -9.09
N THR A 95 -15.42 -8.86 -9.87
CA THR A 95 -14.95 -10.19 -9.43
C THR A 95 -13.61 -10.60 -10.04
N ALA A 96 -12.89 -9.73 -10.74
CA ALA A 96 -11.56 -10.08 -11.23
C ALA A 96 -10.55 -9.85 -10.11
N THR A 97 -9.97 -10.91 -9.58
CA THR A 97 -8.62 -10.85 -9.05
C THR A 97 -7.76 -10.29 -10.18
N ALA A 98 -7.19 -9.12 -9.98
CA ALA A 98 -6.31 -8.55 -11.00
C ALA A 98 -5.11 -9.51 -11.17
N ASP A 99 -4.75 -9.81 -12.41
CA ASP A 99 -3.67 -10.75 -12.66
C ASP A 99 -2.28 -10.12 -12.54
N SER A 100 -2.19 -8.78 -12.54
CA SER A 100 -0.92 -8.04 -12.54
C SER A 100 -0.98 -6.81 -11.61
N PRO A 101 -0.13 -6.75 -10.57
CA PRO A 101 0.04 -5.54 -9.76
C PRO A 101 0.39 -4.29 -10.57
N ALA A 102 1.18 -4.44 -11.63
CA ALA A 102 1.53 -3.34 -12.52
C ALA A 102 0.29 -2.80 -13.26
N GLU A 103 -0.61 -3.67 -13.74
CA GLU A 103 -1.87 -3.24 -14.36
C GLU A 103 -2.77 -2.50 -13.37
N VAL A 104 -2.88 -2.99 -12.14
CA VAL A 104 -3.61 -2.28 -11.08
C VAL A 104 -3.04 -0.89 -10.85
N ALA A 105 -1.71 -0.77 -10.78
CA ALA A 105 -1.04 0.51 -10.59
C ALA A 105 -1.28 1.47 -11.77
N GLU A 106 -1.15 0.98 -13.01
CA GLU A 106 -1.34 1.77 -14.22
C GLU A 106 -2.79 2.26 -14.37
N HIS A 107 -3.78 1.39 -14.12
CA HIS A 107 -5.19 1.71 -14.35
C HIS A 107 -5.84 2.52 -13.23
N LEU A 108 -5.45 2.30 -11.97
CA LEU A 108 -6.13 2.90 -10.83
C LEU A 108 -5.37 4.05 -10.16
N TYR A 109 -4.05 4.03 -10.23
CA TYR A 109 -3.25 4.95 -9.42
C TYR A 109 -2.42 5.94 -10.24
N LEU A 110 -2.26 5.77 -11.56
CA LEU A 110 -1.48 6.69 -12.37
C LEU A 110 -2.00 8.13 -12.21
N GLY A 111 -1.11 9.07 -11.85
CA GLY A 111 -1.46 10.45 -11.56
C GLY A 111 -1.96 10.71 -10.13
N ALA A 112 -2.17 9.68 -9.29
CA ALA A 112 -2.53 9.88 -7.89
C ALA A 112 -1.44 10.67 -7.15
N PRO A 113 -1.80 11.66 -6.30
CA PRO A 113 -0.81 12.49 -5.60
C PRO A 113 -0.03 11.66 -4.56
N TYR A 114 1.24 12.04 -4.37
CA TYR A 114 2.04 11.47 -3.30
C TYR A 114 1.54 11.94 -1.93
N LEU A 115 1.31 11.00 -1.02
CA LEU A 115 0.98 11.28 0.36
C LEU A 115 1.70 10.28 1.26
N TRP A 116 2.59 10.76 2.13
CA TRP A 116 3.29 9.91 3.10
C TRP A 116 2.29 9.15 3.98
N GLY A 117 2.46 7.85 4.13
CA GLY A 117 1.53 6.97 4.85
C GLY A 117 0.26 6.62 4.08
N GLY A 118 0.04 7.21 2.90
CA GLY A 118 -1.19 7.03 2.10
C GLY A 118 -1.30 5.67 1.43
N ARG A 119 -2.56 5.21 1.22
CA ARG A 119 -2.91 3.94 0.56
C ARG A 119 -4.13 4.06 -0.36
N THR A 120 -4.50 5.28 -0.78
CA THR A 120 -5.69 5.54 -1.60
C THR A 120 -5.33 6.29 -2.88
N VAL A 121 -6.24 6.31 -3.86
CA VAL A 121 -6.11 7.12 -5.08
C VAL A 121 -6.10 8.63 -4.80
N MET A 122 -6.57 9.06 -3.62
CA MET A 122 -6.55 10.46 -3.18
C MET A 122 -5.21 10.86 -2.56
N GLY A 123 -4.32 9.89 -2.34
CA GLY A 123 -2.98 10.09 -1.83
C GLY A 123 -2.33 8.76 -1.44
N ILE A 124 -1.13 8.51 -1.96
CA ILE A 124 -0.44 7.24 -1.82
C ILE A 124 1.07 7.44 -1.75
N ASP A 125 1.76 6.67 -0.89
CA ASP A 125 3.23 6.62 -0.91
C ASP A 125 3.76 5.42 -1.73
N CYS A 126 5.07 5.34 -1.89
CA CYS A 126 5.71 4.35 -2.75
C CYS A 126 5.42 2.90 -2.30
N SER A 127 5.57 2.60 -1.02
CA SER A 127 5.32 1.26 -0.47
C SER A 127 3.83 0.98 -0.25
N GLY A 128 3.01 2.01 -0.06
CA GLY A 128 1.55 1.91 -0.09
C GLY A 128 1.03 1.50 -1.46
N LEU A 129 1.57 2.10 -2.54
CA LEU A 129 1.23 1.74 -3.93
C LEU A 129 1.51 0.27 -4.20
N THR A 130 2.73 -0.19 -3.94
CA THR A 130 3.09 -1.59 -4.14
C THR A 130 2.22 -2.51 -3.27
N GLN A 131 2.02 -2.17 -1.99
CA GLN A 131 1.22 -2.99 -1.07
C GLN A 131 -0.23 -3.17 -1.56
N VAL A 132 -0.92 -2.10 -1.97
CA VAL A 132 -2.33 -2.21 -2.39
C VAL A 132 -2.48 -2.90 -3.73
N CYS A 133 -1.55 -2.68 -4.69
CA CYS A 133 -1.57 -3.35 -5.98
C CYS A 133 -1.31 -4.86 -5.84
N PHE A 134 -0.35 -5.25 -5.03
CA PHE A 134 -0.07 -6.67 -4.76
C PHE A 134 -1.20 -7.32 -3.96
N LYS A 135 -1.80 -6.62 -2.99
CA LYS A 135 -2.98 -7.11 -2.25
C LYS A 135 -4.16 -7.39 -3.18
N ALA A 136 -4.38 -6.58 -4.22
CA ALA A 136 -5.42 -6.81 -5.21
C ALA A 136 -5.21 -8.09 -6.05
N CYS A 137 -3.98 -8.61 -6.07
CA CYS A 137 -3.57 -9.86 -6.73
C CYS A 137 -3.34 -11.02 -5.75
N ASP A 138 -3.89 -10.95 -4.52
CA ASP A 138 -3.69 -11.93 -3.44
C ASP A 138 -2.23 -12.16 -3.02
N LEU A 139 -1.36 -11.19 -3.30
CA LEU A 139 0.05 -11.20 -2.89
C LEU A 139 0.24 -10.29 -1.67
N ARG A 140 0.85 -10.82 -0.61
CA ARG A 140 1.00 -10.10 0.65
C ARG A 140 2.35 -9.40 0.74
N LEU A 141 2.31 -8.06 0.89
CA LEU A 141 3.48 -7.24 1.18
C LEU A 141 3.37 -6.59 2.56
N LEU A 142 4.52 -6.39 3.20
CA LEU A 142 4.65 -5.58 4.40
C LEU A 142 4.49 -4.08 4.06
N ARG A 143 4.34 -3.23 5.08
CA ARG A 143 4.01 -1.81 4.83
C ARG A 143 5.17 -0.98 4.31
N ASN A 144 6.37 -1.11 4.88
CA ASN A 144 7.49 -0.26 4.56
C ASN A 144 8.35 -0.82 3.42
N ALA A 145 8.89 0.04 2.55
CA ALA A 145 9.77 -0.37 1.46
C ALA A 145 10.96 -1.23 1.93
N SER A 146 11.59 -0.87 3.05
CA SER A 146 12.69 -1.65 3.64
C SER A 146 12.27 -3.06 4.08
N GLN A 147 11.04 -3.23 4.55
CA GLN A 147 10.49 -4.53 4.90
C GLN A 147 10.11 -5.34 3.65
N GLN A 148 9.50 -4.69 2.64
CA GLN A 148 9.18 -5.33 1.36
C GLN A 148 10.44 -5.86 0.66
N ALA A 149 11.58 -5.15 0.78
CA ALA A 149 12.86 -5.57 0.23
C ALA A 149 13.39 -6.89 0.80
N THR A 150 12.89 -7.34 1.95
CA THR A 150 13.24 -8.64 2.55
C THR A 150 12.34 -9.79 2.09
N GLN A 151 11.27 -9.49 1.33
CA GLN A 151 10.30 -10.49 0.87
C GLN A 151 10.61 -10.97 -0.55
N GLY A 152 10.01 -12.11 -0.90
CA GLY A 152 10.13 -12.66 -2.26
C GLY A 152 11.48 -13.27 -2.60
N ILE A 153 11.69 -13.52 -3.88
CA ILE A 153 12.88 -14.15 -4.46
C ILE A 153 13.77 -13.03 -5.05
N ALA A 154 15.06 -13.11 -4.83
CA ALA A 154 16.01 -12.18 -5.44
C ALA A 154 16.05 -12.35 -6.96
N VAL A 155 16.00 -11.24 -7.70
CA VAL A 155 16.26 -11.17 -9.13
C VAL A 155 17.66 -10.60 -9.31
N ALA A 156 18.51 -11.33 -10.05
CA ALA A 156 19.96 -11.06 -10.02
C ALA A 156 20.34 -9.77 -10.78
N SER A 157 19.60 -9.43 -11.83
CA SER A 157 19.88 -8.24 -12.63
C SER A 157 18.59 -7.69 -13.26
N LEU A 158 18.69 -6.47 -13.80
CA LEU A 158 17.58 -5.85 -14.52
C LEU A 158 17.26 -6.60 -15.83
N ASP A 159 18.25 -7.30 -16.42
CA ASP A 159 18.04 -8.12 -17.61
C ASP A 159 17.18 -9.35 -17.35
N GLU A 160 17.17 -9.84 -16.10
CA GLU A 160 16.32 -10.94 -15.65
C GLU A 160 14.97 -10.47 -15.10
N ALA A 161 14.79 -9.15 -14.97
CA ALA A 161 13.57 -8.57 -14.42
C ALA A 161 12.37 -8.82 -15.34
N GLN A 162 11.24 -9.12 -14.74
CA GLN A 162 9.97 -9.32 -15.42
C GLN A 162 8.93 -8.31 -14.91
N ARG A 163 7.93 -8.05 -15.73
CA ARG A 163 6.77 -7.25 -15.30
C ARG A 163 6.25 -7.78 -13.95
N ASP A 164 5.87 -6.86 -13.07
CA ASP A 164 5.48 -7.09 -11.67
C ASP A 164 6.62 -7.32 -10.67
N ASP A 165 7.89 -7.34 -11.10
CA ASP A 165 8.99 -7.36 -10.15
C ASP A 165 9.07 -6.03 -9.38
N LEU A 166 9.42 -6.10 -8.11
CA LEU A 166 9.64 -4.94 -7.24
C LEU A 166 11.08 -4.45 -7.39
N CYS A 167 11.25 -3.16 -7.65
CA CYS A 167 12.54 -2.49 -7.71
C CYS A 167 12.70 -1.61 -6.47
N PHE A 168 13.80 -1.77 -5.75
CA PHE A 168 14.10 -1.05 -4.52
C PHE A 168 15.29 -0.12 -4.68
N PHE A 169 15.20 1.03 -4.02
CA PHE A 169 16.19 2.09 -4.18
C PHE A 169 16.72 2.54 -2.83
N HIS A 170 18.01 2.86 -2.80
CA HIS A 170 18.70 3.25 -1.57
C HIS A 170 19.08 4.75 -1.56
N ASN A 171 19.30 5.28 -0.36
CA ASN A 171 19.96 6.56 -0.15
C ASN A 171 21.50 6.38 -0.10
N ASP A 172 22.23 7.48 0.07
CA ASP A 172 23.70 7.50 0.14
C ASP A 172 24.28 6.65 1.30
N GLN A 173 23.44 6.28 2.29
CA GLN A 173 23.80 5.42 3.40
C GLN A 173 23.49 3.94 3.14
N GLY A 174 23.06 3.57 1.94
CA GLY A 174 22.65 2.22 1.56
C GLY A 174 21.30 1.76 2.14
N ARG A 175 20.52 2.64 2.79
CA ARG A 175 19.21 2.29 3.34
C ARG A 175 18.16 2.30 2.23
N ILE A 176 17.31 1.28 2.19
CA ILE A 176 16.15 1.27 1.28
C ILE A 176 15.15 2.35 1.70
N ILE A 177 14.88 3.27 0.78
CA ILE A 177 14.00 4.43 1.00
C ILE A 177 12.85 4.52 0.00
N HIS A 178 12.91 3.75 -1.09
CA HIS A 178 11.91 3.83 -2.15
C HIS A 178 11.69 2.47 -2.81
N VAL A 179 10.51 2.30 -3.43
CA VAL A 179 10.11 1.11 -4.17
C VAL A 179 9.18 1.47 -5.31
N GLY A 180 9.23 0.70 -6.38
CA GLY A 180 8.30 0.74 -7.51
C GLY A 180 8.10 -0.62 -8.14
N ILE A 181 7.20 -0.71 -9.12
CA ILE A 181 6.85 -1.94 -9.85
C ILE A 181 7.42 -1.84 -11.26
N TYR A 182 8.21 -2.82 -11.65
CA TYR A 182 8.77 -2.91 -13.00
C TYR A 182 7.66 -3.23 -14.03
N LEU A 183 7.62 -2.44 -15.10
CA LEU A 183 6.62 -2.59 -16.17
C LEU A 183 7.12 -3.40 -17.37
N GLY A 184 8.40 -3.72 -17.41
CA GLY A 184 9.08 -4.15 -18.61
C GLY A 184 9.62 -2.98 -19.43
N ASP A 185 10.42 -3.27 -20.47
CA ASP A 185 10.94 -2.28 -21.43
C ASP A 185 11.61 -1.07 -20.76
N SER A 186 12.43 -1.34 -19.73
CA SER A 186 13.14 -0.29 -18.99
C SER A 186 12.23 0.81 -18.39
N ARG A 187 11.02 0.44 -17.95
CA ARG A 187 10.04 1.34 -17.32
C ARG A 187 9.64 0.88 -15.94
N ILE A 188 9.36 1.83 -15.07
CA ILE A 188 8.92 1.60 -13.71
C ILE A 188 7.73 2.51 -13.37
N ILE A 189 6.71 1.97 -12.68
CA ILE A 189 5.67 2.79 -12.04
C ILE A 189 5.98 2.92 -10.55
N HIS A 190 5.96 4.14 -10.05
CA HIS A 190 6.27 4.44 -8.65
C HIS A 190 5.59 5.74 -8.19
N ALA A 191 5.55 5.98 -6.88
CA ALA A 191 5.00 7.21 -6.31
C ALA A 191 6.12 8.16 -5.87
N SER A 192 6.32 9.26 -6.62
CA SER A 192 7.30 10.31 -6.32
C SER A 192 6.74 11.67 -6.79
N GLY A 193 6.25 12.46 -5.85
CA GLY A 193 5.41 13.63 -6.11
C GLY A 193 3.98 13.24 -6.51
N MET A 194 3.87 12.30 -7.41
CA MET A 194 2.64 11.60 -7.82
C MET A 194 3.00 10.19 -8.28
N VAL A 195 2.00 9.34 -8.52
CA VAL A 195 2.22 8.06 -9.19
C VAL A 195 2.50 8.33 -10.66
N ARG A 196 3.68 7.88 -11.13
CA ARG A 196 4.20 8.18 -12.47
C ARG A 196 4.97 7.01 -13.04
N ILE A 197 5.16 7.03 -14.35
CA ILE A 197 6.04 6.08 -15.05
C ILE A 197 7.29 6.84 -15.47
N ASP A 198 8.45 6.31 -15.08
CA ASP A 198 9.75 6.83 -15.46
C ASP A 198 10.63 5.72 -16.09
N ARG A 199 11.73 6.10 -16.71
CA ARG A 199 12.73 5.17 -17.22
C ARG A 199 13.53 4.56 -16.05
N LEU A 200 13.82 3.27 -16.16
CA LEU A 200 14.66 2.54 -15.24
C LEU A 200 15.82 1.90 -15.97
N ASP A 201 17.03 2.10 -15.47
CA ASP A 201 18.23 1.37 -15.89
C ASP A 201 19.04 0.90 -14.67
N THR A 202 20.22 0.32 -14.89
CA THR A 202 21.07 -0.22 -13.83
C THR A 202 21.58 0.84 -12.84
N THR A 203 21.55 2.11 -13.19
CA THR A 203 21.87 3.22 -12.26
C THR A 203 20.68 3.51 -11.35
N GLY A 204 19.45 3.47 -11.91
CA GLY A 204 18.25 3.77 -11.17
C GLY A 204 17.14 4.42 -12.00
N ILE A 205 16.27 5.19 -11.33
CA ILE A 205 15.17 5.91 -11.97
C ILE A 205 15.68 7.20 -12.58
N TYR A 206 15.56 7.33 -13.90
CA TYR A 206 15.85 8.55 -14.63
C TYR A 206 14.58 9.35 -14.89
N ASN A 207 14.54 10.57 -14.40
CA ASN A 207 13.42 11.48 -14.61
C ASN A 207 13.70 12.35 -15.85
N GLU A 208 12.95 12.13 -16.93
CA GLU A 208 13.13 12.83 -18.21
C GLU A 208 12.88 14.35 -18.11
N GLU A 209 11.93 14.78 -17.25
CA GLU A 209 11.61 16.20 -17.07
C GLU A 209 12.74 16.97 -16.38
N ARG A 210 13.43 16.31 -15.45
CA ARG A 210 14.54 16.88 -14.66
C ARG A 210 15.90 16.58 -15.24
N HIS A 211 15.98 15.72 -16.25
CA HIS A 211 17.23 15.26 -16.86
C HIS A 211 18.25 14.70 -15.85
N CYS A 212 17.78 13.96 -14.83
CA CYS A 212 18.65 13.40 -13.80
C CYS A 212 18.13 12.09 -13.22
N TYR A 213 19.02 11.32 -12.60
CA TYR A 213 18.65 10.19 -11.77
C TYR A 213 18.12 10.70 -10.43
N THR A 214 16.94 10.19 -10.04
CA THR A 214 16.27 10.59 -8.79
C THR A 214 16.42 9.56 -7.69
N HIS A 215 16.61 8.29 -8.04
CA HIS A 215 16.72 7.18 -7.11
C HIS A 215 17.72 6.15 -7.63
N HIS A 216 18.65 5.69 -6.79
CA HIS A 216 19.67 4.71 -7.15
C HIS A 216 19.17 3.28 -6.88
N LEU A 217 19.26 2.41 -7.91
CA LEU A 217 18.81 1.03 -7.82
C LEU A 217 19.66 0.24 -6.82
N ALA A 218 18.98 -0.47 -5.90
CA ALA A 218 19.63 -1.29 -4.88
C ALA A 218 19.49 -2.79 -5.19
N LEU A 219 18.26 -3.25 -5.39
CA LEU A 219 17.95 -4.67 -5.60
C LEU A 219 16.54 -4.84 -6.22
N LEU A 220 16.31 -6.04 -6.73
CA LEU A 220 15.01 -6.45 -7.27
C LEU A 220 14.48 -7.68 -6.54
N ARG A 221 13.15 -7.77 -6.43
CA ARG A 221 12.45 -8.90 -5.84
C ARG A 221 11.27 -9.33 -6.69
N ARG A 222 11.09 -10.63 -6.81
CA ARG A 222 9.90 -11.25 -7.42
C ARG A 222 9.05 -11.91 -6.37
N MET A 223 7.78 -11.55 -6.31
CA MET A 223 6.84 -12.18 -5.41
C MET A 223 6.30 -13.46 -6.05
N PRO A 224 6.48 -14.64 -5.42
CA PRO A 224 5.97 -15.89 -5.97
C PRO A 224 4.45 -15.87 -5.97
N ARG A 225 3.83 -16.17 -7.11
CA ARG A 225 2.40 -16.42 -7.18
C ARG A 225 2.10 -17.80 -6.59
N LYS A 226 1.01 -17.91 -5.85
CA LYS A 226 0.52 -19.23 -5.44
C LYS A 226 0.08 -19.99 -6.69
N SER A 227 0.70 -21.14 -6.92
CA SER A 227 0.28 -22.12 -7.94
C SER A 227 -1.10 -22.68 -7.60
#